data_cd702940dde9707c88349a86a0c63218
#
_entry.id   cd702940dde9707c88349a86a0c63218
#
_cell.length_a   1.000
_cell.length_b   1.000
_cell.length_c   1.000
_cell.angle_alpha   90.00
_cell.angle_beta   90.00
_cell.angle_gamma   90.00
#
_symmetry.space_group_name_H-M   'P 1'
#
loop_
_entity.id
_entity.type
_entity.pdbx_description
1 polymer ?
#
loop_
_entity_poly.entity_id
_entity_poly.type
_entity_poly.pdbx_seq_one_letter_code
_entity_poly.pdbx_strand_id
1 'polypeptide(L)'
;MTSVSMRHVDGVPDKELLARHSQGDPHAFATLVQRHRDRMWAVALRTLGDPEEAADALQDACLSAFRAAGRFRGDAAVTTWLHRIVVNACLDRIRRKSVRPATPMGDDATFDAVAPKMPDPTDAHGVSLDVHAALAKLPFEQRAALILVDMMGYSVDDAAQVLEVPPGTIKSRCARGRARLAPLLTHHRNRRDPRNVGGVEGGGMP
;
A
#
# COMPACT_ATOMS: atom_id res chain seq x y z
N MET A 1 -6.52 38.45 2.96
CA MET A 1 -7.01 37.26 3.68
C MET A 1 -8.19 36.72 2.91
N THR A 2 -7.96 35.81 1.97
CA THR A 2 -9.01 35.33 1.06
C THR A 2 -9.19 33.83 1.34
N SER A 3 -10.24 33.53 2.10
CA SER A 3 -10.72 32.16 2.33
C SER A 3 -11.32 31.66 1.01
N VAL A 4 -10.52 31.03 0.16
CA VAL A 4 -10.98 30.45 -1.10
C VAL A 4 -11.67 29.14 -0.79
N SER A 5 -12.92 29.13 -1.13
CA SER A 5 -13.95 28.13 -0.96
C SER A 5 -13.49 26.73 -1.39
N MET A 6 -13.16 25.88 -0.42
CA MET A 6 -12.83 24.46 -0.57
C MET A 6 -14.01 23.58 -0.99
N ARG A 7 -15.20 24.18 -1.20
CA ARG A 7 -16.49 23.47 -1.30
C ARG A 7 -16.94 23.10 -2.72
N HIS A 8 -16.13 23.30 -3.75
CA HIS A 8 -16.57 23.10 -5.14
C HIS A 8 -15.88 21.95 -5.89
N VAL A 9 -15.14 21.08 -5.19
CA VAL A 9 -14.25 20.07 -5.84
C VAL A 9 -14.71 18.63 -5.62
N ASP A 10 -15.67 18.37 -4.72
CA ASP A 10 -16.06 17.00 -4.34
C ASP A 10 -16.80 16.21 -5.44
N GLY A 11 -17.23 16.85 -6.52
CA GLY A 11 -17.91 16.21 -7.65
C GLY A 11 -17.10 16.14 -8.94
N VAL A 12 -15.90 16.75 -8.99
CA VAL A 12 -15.10 16.81 -10.23
C VAL A 12 -14.43 15.44 -10.50
N PRO A 13 -14.59 14.88 -11.73
CA PRO A 13 -13.93 13.63 -12.09
C PRO A 13 -12.40 13.72 -12.02
N ASP A 14 -11.72 12.64 -11.65
CA ASP A 14 -10.25 12.60 -11.51
C ASP A 14 -9.52 13.01 -12.80
N LYS A 15 -10.03 12.59 -13.96
CA LYS A 15 -9.48 12.99 -15.26
C LYS A 15 -9.54 14.49 -15.48
N GLU A 16 -10.62 15.12 -15.03
CA GLU A 16 -10.76 16.58 -15.14
C GLU A 16 -9.83 17.31 -14.17
N LEU A 17 -9.61 16.77 -12.96
CA LEU A 17 -8.62 17.31 -12.02
C LEU A 17 -7.21 17.31 -12.64
N LEU A 18 -6.83 16.21 -13.32
CA LEU A 18 -5.56 16.15 -14.04
C LEU A 18 -5.48 17.16 -15.20
N ALA A 19 -6.57 17.34 -15.95
CA ALA A 19 -6.63 18.32 -17.03
C ALA A 19 -6.51 19.75 -16.50
N ARG A 20 -7.22 20.10 -15.42
CA ARG A 20 -7.11 21.41 -14.75
C ARG A 20 -5.71 21.68 -14.23
N HIS A 21 -5.08 20.67 -13.61
CA HIS A 21 -3.67 20.78 -13.19
C HIS A 21 -2.75 21.09 -14.36
N SER A 22 -2.92 20.42 -15.51
CA SER A 22 -2.12 20.67 -16.71
C SER A 22 -2.35 22.08 -17.31
N GLN A 23 -3.50 22.70 -17.00
CA GLN A 23 -3.86 24.08 -17.37
C GLN A 23 -3.39 25.12 -16.33
N GLY A 24 -2.71 24.67 -15.26
CA GLY A 24 -2.13 25.55 -14.25
C GLY A 24 -3.01 25.79 -13.02
N ASP A 25 -4.09 25.02 -12.81
CA ASP A 25 -4.87 25.10 -11.56
C ASP A 25 -4.02 24.57 -10.39
N PRO A 26 -3.64 25.42 -9.41
CA PRO A 26 -2.73 25.03 -8.33
C PRO A 26 -3.38 24.08 -7.32
N HIS A 27 -4.71 23.99 -7.29
CA HIS A 27 -5.46 23.20 -6.30
C HIS A 27 -5.92 21.84 -6.85
N ALA A 28 -6.02 21.70 -8.16
CA ALA A 28 -6.58 20.49 -8.78
C ALA A 28 -5.79 19.21 -8.42
N PHE A 29 -4.46 19.25 -8.46
CA PHE A 29 -3.62 18.11 -8.11
C PHE A 29 -3.67 17.78 -6.62
N ALA A 30 -3.67 18.78 -5.75
CA ALA A 30 -3.79 18.58 -4.30
C ALA A 30 -5.10 17.87 -3.95
N THR A 31 -6.20 18.27 -4.59
CA THR A 31 -7.52 17.63 -4.43
C THR A 31 -7.48 16.16 -4.89
N LEU A 32 -6.88 15.89 -6.04
CA LEU A 32 -6.72 14.52 -6.54
C LEU A 32 -5.95 13.65 -5.55
N VAL A 33 -4.79 14.12 -5.09
CA VAL A 33 -3.96 13.39 -4.12
C VAL A 33 -4.72 13.17 -2.82
N GLN A 34 -5.40 14.18 -2.29
CA GLN A 34 -6.18 14.06 -1.06
C GLN A 34 -7.27 12.98 -1.16
N ARG A 35 -7.96 12.91 -2.31
CA ARG A 35 -9.00 11.89 -2.58
C ARG A 35 -8.46 10.46 -2.58
N HIS A 36 -7.24 10.26 -3.06
CA HIS A 36 -6.63 8.93 -3.23
C HIS A 36 -5.58 8.58 -2.16
N ARG A 37 -5.25 9.52 -1.27
CA ARG A 37 -4.15 9.41 -0.30
C ARG A 37 -4.21 8.13 0.53
N ASP A 38 -5.37 7.81 1.10
CA ASP A 38 -5.51 6.67 2.00
C ASP A 38 -5.30 5.34 1.27
N ARG A 39 -5.77 5.25 0.02
CA ARG A 39 -5.54 4.08 -0.83
C ARG A 39 -4.08 3.96 -1.26
N MET A 40 -3.46 5.06 -1.66
CA MET A 40 -2.03 5.12 -2.01
C MET A 40 -1.17 4.73 -0.80
N TRP A 41 -1.49 5.26 0.39
CA TRP A 41 -0.83 4.89 1.65
C TRP A 41 -0.97 3.41 1.96
N ALA A 42 -2.18 2.86 1.85
CA ALA A 42 -2.43 1.45 2.10
C ALA A 42 -1.62 0.53 1.15
N VAL A 43 -1.46 0.92 -0.12
CA VAL A 43 -0.59 0.22 -1.08
C VAL A 43 0.87 0.28 -0.63
N ALA A 44 1.38 1.47 -0.31
CA ALA A 44 2.77 1.66 0.09
C ALA A 44 3.09 0.87 1.37
N LEU A 45 2.27 1.02 2.41
CA LEU A 45 2.47 0.36 3.72
C LEU A 45 2.43 -1.18 3.59
N ARG A 46 1.44 -1.73 2.88
CA ARG A 46 1.37 -3.18 2.67
C ARG A 46 2.51 -3.72 1.83
N THR A 47 3.00 -2.90 0.90
CA THR A 47 4.10 -3.29 0.01
C THR A 47 5.46 -3.26 0.72
N LEU A 48 5.73 -2.26 1.55
CA LEU A 48 7.02 -2.09 2.24
C LEU A 48 7.02 -2.73 3.63
N GLY A 49 5.88 -2.71 4.33
CA GLY A 49 5.74 -3.25 5.70
C GLY A 49 6.30 -2.35 6.79
N ASP A 50 6.88 -1.22 6.43
CA ASP A 50 7.51 -0.23 7.29
C ASP A 50 6.84 1.13 7.07
N PRO A 51 6.31 1.79 8.11
CA PRO A 51 5.60 3.05 7.96
C PRO A 51 6.48 4.21 7.49
N GLU A 52 7.74 4.28 7.91
CA GLU A 52 8.65 5.35 7.51
C GLU A 52 9.00 5.23 6.02
N GLU A 53 9.38 4.01 5.61
CA GLU A 53 9.63 3.72 4.20
C GLU A 53 8.38 3.94 3.34
N ALA A 54 7.19 3.62 3.86
CA ALA A 54 5.94 3.84 3.15
C ALA A 54 5.62 5.33 3.01
N ALA A 55 5.90 6.15 4.04
CA ALA A 55 5.73 7.60 3.99
C ALA A 55 6.62 8.23 2.92
N ASP A 56 7.89 7.85 2.90
CA ASP A 56 8.84 8.34 1.93
C ASP A 56 8.49 7.88 0.50
N ALA A 57 8.10 6.61 0.33
CA ALA A 57 7.66 6.11 -0.97
C ALA A 57 6.41 6.85 -1.47
N LEU A 58 5.47 7.15 -0.58
CA LEU A 58 4.28 7.93 -0.92
C LEU A 58 4.64 9.36 -1.33
N GLN A 59 5.59 9.99 -0.64
CA GLN A 59 6.07 11.33 -1.01
C GLN A 59 6.73 11.31 -2.39
N ASP A 60 7.64 10.36 -2.64
CA ASP A 60 8.29 10.18 -3.94
C ASP A 60 7.24 9.93 -5.05
N ALA A 61 6.23 9.11 -4.75
CA ALA A 61 5.12 8.83 -5.66
C ALA A 61 4.29 10.08 -5.98
N CYS A 62 3.96 10.91 -4.97
CA CYS A 62 3.22 12.16 -5.18
C CYS A 62 4.02 13.14 -6.06
N LEU A 63 5.33 13.28 -5.82
CA LEU A 63 6.19 14.12 -6.65
C LEU A 63 6.28 13.61 -8.09
N SER A 64 6.39 12.30 -8.27
CA SER A 64 6.41 11.66 -9.59
C SER A 64 5.08 11.83 -10.32
N ALA A 65 3.96 11.65 -9.62
CA ALA A 65 2.63 11.86 -10.17
C ALA A 65 2.41 13.32 -10.58
N PHE A 66 2.82 14.29 -9.75
CA PHE A 66 2.74 15.71 -10.06
C PHE A 66 3.47 16.05 -11.36
N ARG A 67 4.70 15.56 -11.53
CA ARG A 67 5.51 15.78 -12.73
C ARG A 67 4.94 15.09 -13.97
N ALA A 68 4.30 13.94 -13.80
CA ALA A 68 3.78 13.11 -14.88
C ALA A 68 2.32 13.44 -15.25
N ALA A 69 1.60 14.23 -14.43
CA ALA A 69 0.18 14.52 -14.59
C ALA A 69 -0.17 15.07 -15.99
N GLY A 70 0.65 16.00 -16.50
CA GLY A 70 0.46 16.57 -17.85
C GLY A 70 0.67 15.58 -19.01
N ARG A 71 1.23 14.39 -18.74
CA ARG A 71 1.46 13.34 -19.74
C ARG A 71 0.47 12.18 -19.63
N PHE A 72 -0.51 12.30 -18.74
CA PHE A 72 -1.52 11.26 -18.56
C PHE A 72 -2.41 11.14 -19.81
N ARG A 73 -2.35 10.00 -20.50
CA ARG A 73 -3.07 9.77 -21.77
C ARG A 73 -4.49 9.25 -21.61
N GLY A 74 -4.86 8.80 -20.40
CA GLY A 74 -6.18 8.24 -20.14
C GLY A 74 -6.36 6.78 -20.54
N ASP A 75 -5.26 6.08 -20.87
CA ASP A 75 -5.25 4.66 -21.27
C ASP A 75 -5.68 3.71 -20.14
N ALA A 76 -5.64 4.19 -18.91
CA ALA A 76 -6.10 3.48 -17.71
C ALA A 76 -6.92 4.42 -16.81
N ALA A 77 -7.57 3.87 -15.78
CA ALA A 77 -8.17 4.67 -14.73
C ALA A 77 -7.09 5.47 -13.98
N VAL A 78 -7.43 6.68 -13.52
CA VAL A 78 -6.48 7.54 -12.76
C VAL A 78 -5.99 6.82 -11.49
N THR A 79 -6.85 6.06 -10.83
CA THR A 79 -6.50 5.22 -9.67
C THR A 79 -5.44 4.18 -10.02
N THR A 80 -5.59 3.49 -11.14
CA THR A 80 -4.62 2.49 -11.64
C THR A 80 -3.27 3.14 -11.92
N TRP A 81 -3.28 4.32 -12.55
CA TRP A 81 -2.09 5.11 -12.82
C TRP A 81 -1.38 5.57 -11.53
N LEU A 82 -2.12 6.07 -10.54
CA LEU A 82 -1.57 6.47 -9.24
C LEU A 82 -0.96 5.26 -8.50
N HIS A 83 -1.66 4.12 -8.46
CA HIS A 83 -1.15 2.92 -7.80
C HIS A 83 0.10 2.37 -8.48
N ARG A 84 0.19 2.43 -9.81
CA ARG A 84 1.42 2.09 -10.55
C ARG A 84 2.59 2.96 -10.10
N ILE A 85 2.39 4.27 -9.97
CA ILE A 85 3.45 5.19 -9.50
C ILE A 85 3.88 4.83 -8.07
N VAL A 86 2.93 4.53 -7.16
CA VAL A 86 3.25 4.13 -5.78
C VAL A 86 4.04 2.82 -5.75
N VAL A 87 3.61 1.80 -6.50
CA VAL A 87 4.32 0.51 -6.53
C VAL A 87 5.74 0.67 -7.08
N ASN A 88 5.92 1.50 -8.12
CA ASN A 88 7.24 1.79 -8.67
C ASN A 88 8.13 2.52 -7.65
N ALA A 89 7.61 3.51 -6.92
CA ALA A 89 8.34 4.17 -5.84
C ALA A 89 8.76 3.17 -4.74
N CYS A 90 7.88 2.25 -4.35
CA CYS A 90 8.22 1.18 -3.40
C CYS A 90 9.32 0.26 -3.93
N LEU A 91 9.25 -0.14 -5.20
CA LEU A 91 10.25 -0.98 -5.85
C LEU A 91 11.63 -0.30 -5.88
N ASP A 92 11.66 0.99 -6.21
CA ASP A 92 12.90 1.77 -6.25
C ASP A 92 13.54 1.90 -4.85
N ARG A 93 12.74 2.02 -3.80
CA ARG A 93 13.25 2.01 -2.42
C ARG A 93 13.86 0.66 -2.04
N ILE A 94 13.18 -0.44 -2.35
CA ILE A 94 13.72 -1.79 -2.11
C ILE A 94 15.03 -1.99 -2.85
N ARG A 95 15.11 -1.58 -4.12
CA ARG A 95 16.35 -1.66 -4.92
C ARG A 95 17.48 -0.84 -4.31
N ARG A 96 17.20 0.39 -3.88
CA ARG A 96 18.20 1.25 -3.21
C ARG A 96 18.73 0.63 -1.92
N LYS A 97 17.85 0.01 -1.10
CA LYS A 97 18.28 -0.72 0.11
C LYS A 97 19.15 -1.93 -0.20
N SER A 98 18.82 -2.68 -1.25
CA SER A 98 19.59 -3.89 -1.61
C SER A 98 20.99 -3.57 -2.16
N VAL A 99 21.20 -2.37 -2.71
CA VAL A 99 22.47 -1.92 -3.27
C VAL A 99 23.37 -1.23 -2.22
N ARG A 100 22.79 -0.72 -1.12
CA ARG A 100 23.57 -0.19 0.00
C ARG A 100 23.98 -1.34 0.92
N PRO A 101 25.29 -1.66 1.09
CA PRO A 101 25.74 -2.53 2.17
C PRO A 101 25.31 -1.89 3.50
N ALA A 102 24.75 -2.69 4.41
CA ALA A 102 24.37 -2.24 5.74
C ALA A 102 25.59 -1.67 6.44
N THR A 103 25.75 -0.35 6.45
CA THR A 103 26.59 0.33 7.44
C THR A 103 25.74 0.41 8.70
N PRO A 104 26.18 -0.16 9.85
CA PRO A 104 25.49 0.02 11.11
C PRO A 104 25.60 1.50 11.46
N MET A 105 24.54 2.25 11.28
CA MET A 105 24.46 3.61 11.77
C MET A 105 23.84 3.54 13.15
N GLY A 106 24.63 4.00 14.15
CA GLY A 106 24.27 4.03 15.54
C GLY A 106 23.01 4.82 15.82
N ASP A 107 22.37 4.44 16.92
CA ASP A 107 21.35 5.20 17.63
C ASP A 107 21.75 6.66 17.75
N ASP A 108 20.83 7.51 17.38
CA ASP A 108 20.49 8.85 17.87
C ASP A 108 20.10 9.77 16.71
N ALA A 109 18.82 9.80 16.41
CA ALA A 109 18.15 10.99 15.90
C ALA A 109 16.65 10.89 16.20
N THR A 110 16.27 11.35 17.39
CA THR A 110 14.92 11.79 17.68
C THR A 110 14.59 12.98 16.79
N PHE A 111 13.97 12.73 15.64
CA PHE A 111 13.25 13.74 14.91
C PHE A 111 11.78 13.57 15.23
N ASP A 112 11.25 14.49 16.04
CA ASP A 112 9.82 14.77 16.16
C ASP A 112 9.28 15.24 14.79
N ALA A 113 9.16 14.31 13.84
CA ALA A 113 8.33 14.51 12.68
C ALA A 113 6.90 14.29 13.15
N VAL A 114 6.13 15.38 13.20
CA VAL A 114 4.68 15.35 13.34
C VAL A 114 4.14 14.49 12.19
N ALA A 115 4.06 13.19 12.44
CA ALA A 115 3.39 12.26 11.54
C ALA A 115 1.93 12.75 11.44
N PRO A 116 1.39 13.00 10.25
CA PRO A 116 -0.02 13.34 10.11
C PRO A 116 -0.80 12.20 10.75
N LYS A 117 -1.63 12.54 11.73
CA LYS A 117 -2.53 11.59 12.39
C LYS A 117 -3.41 10.96 11.31
N MET A 118 -3.01 9.77 10.86
CA MET A 118 -3.83 8.95 9.97
C MET A 118 -5.04 8.46 10.75
N PRO A 119 -6.25 8.42 10.16
CA PRO A 119 -7.35 7.72 10.78
C PRO A 119 -6.92 6.27 11.03
N ASP A 120 -6.95 5.88 12.28
CA ASP A 120 -6.72 4.53 12.74
C ASP A 120 -7.75 3.61 12.06
N PRO A 121 -7.38 2.61 11.27
CA PRO A 121 -8.35 1.63 10.79
C PRO A 121 -8.75 0.77 11.98
N THR A 122 -9.70 1.28 12.76
CA THR A 122 -10.30 0.66 13.93
C THR A 122 -10.90 -0.68 13.54
N ASP A 123 -10.66 -1.70 14.36
CA ASP A 123 -11.29 -3.01 14.50
C ASP A 123 -10.69 -4.25 13.79
N ALA A 124 -9.52 -4.18 13.20
CA ALA A 124 -8.86 -5.41 12.73
C ALA A 124 -7.39 -5.51 13.18
N HIS A 125 -6.98 -4.80 14.24
CA HIS A 125 -5.58 -4.56 14.60
C HIS A 125 -4.73 -5.84 14.77
N GLY A 126 -5.24 -6.89 15.40
CA GLY A 126 -4.47 -8.12 15.59
C GLY A 126 -4.25 -8.91 14.31
N VAL A 127 -5.27 -9.03 13.46
CA VAL A 127 -5.20 -9.76 12.17
C VAL A 127 -4.43 -8.97 11.12
N SER A 128 -4.51 -7.63 11.16
CA SER A 128 -3.82 -6.74 10.23
C SER A 128 -2.30 -6.79 10.40
N LEU A 129 -1.78 -6.73 11.63
CA LEU A 129 -0.34 -6.79 11.92
C LEU A 129 0.27 -8.11 11.49
N ASP A 130 -0.41 -9.22 11.75
CA ASP A 130 0.06 -10.55 11.41
C ASP A 130 0.07 -10.79 9.90
N VAL A 131 -0.95 -10.29 9.17
CA VAL A 131 -0.99 -10.34 7.71
C VAL A 131 0.14 -9.51 7.11
N HIS A 132 0.40 -8.32 7.64
CA HIS A 132 1.52 -7.48 7.19
C HIS A 132 2.86 -8.16 7.41
N ALA A 133 3.09 -8.75 8.59
CA ALA A 133 4.31 -9.49 8.90
C ALA A 133 4.49 -10.72 7.99
N ALA A 134 3.41 -11.43 7.67
CA ALA A 134 3.43 -12.55 6.75
C ALA A 134 3.72 -12.11 5.30
N LEU A 135 3.09 -11.01 4.84
CA LEU A 135 3.35 -10.44 3.53
C LEU A 135 4.80 -9.96 3.38
N ALA A 136 5.39 -9.38 4.44
CA ALA A 136 6.77 -8.92 4.44
C ALA A 136 7.79 -10.05 4.17
N LYS A 137 7.44 -11.31 4.49
CA LYS A 137 8.28 -12.49 4.21
C LYS A 137 8.23 -12.96 2.76
N LEU A 138 7.31 -12.43 1.95
CA LEU A 138 7.23 -12.76 0.53
C LEU A 138 8.23 -11.95 -0.29
N PRO A 139 8.77 -12.50 -1.41
CA PRO A 139 9.43 -11.70 -2.42
C PRO A 139 8.52 -10.55 -2.89
N PHE A 140 9.11 -9.39 -3.15
CA PHE A 140 8.36 -8.18 -3.51
C PHE A 140 7.35 -8.42 -4.61
N GLU A 141 7.74 -9.09 -5.70
CA GLU A 141 6.88 -9.28 -6.87
C GLU A 141 5.64 -10.14 -6.58
N GLN A 142 5.76 -11.11 -5.65
CA GLN A 142 4.63 -11.94 -5.22
C GLN A 142 3.72 -11.15 -4.28
N ARG A 143 4.33 -10.40 -3.36
CA ARG A 143 3.62 -9.52 -2.43
C ARG A 143 2.83 -8.45 -3.17
N ALA A 144 3.45 -7.73 -4.10
CA ALA A 144 2.79 -6.69 -4.89
C ALA A 144 1.61 -7.25 -5.71
N ALA A 145 1.77 -8.42 -6.33
CA ALA A 145 0.68 -9.06 -7.07
C ALA A 145 -0.50 -9.43 -6.16
N LEU A 146 -0.24 -9.99 -4.96
CA LEU A 146 -1.29 -10.32 -3.99
C LEU A 146 -2.00 -9.07 -3.45
N ILE A 147 -1.26 -8.01 -3.15
CA ILE A 147 -1.85 -6.75 -2.69
C ILE A 147 -2.81 -6.20 -3.72
N LEU A 148 -2.41 -6.13 -4.98
CA LEU A 148 -3.27 -5.60 -6.04
C LEU A 148 -4.49 -6.50 -6.27
N VAL A 149 -4.31 -7.80 -6.46
CA VAL A 149 -5.40 -8.70 -6.84
C VAL A 149 -6.27 -9.06 -5.64
N ASP A 150 -5.68 -9.53 -4.52
CA ASP A 150 -6.43 -10.13 -3.41
C ASP A 150 -6.91 -9.09 -2.39
N MET A 151 -6.17 -7.99 -2.21
CA MET A 151 -6.50 -6.98 -1.19
C MET A 151 -7.16 -5.73 -1.77
N MET A 152 -6.76 -5.32 -2.98
CA MET A 152 -7.30 -4.11 -3.64
C MET A 152 -8.38 -4.45 -4.67
N GLY A 153 -8.59 -5.73 -4.99
CA GLY A 153 -9.65 -6.18 -5.91
C GLY A 153 -9.39 -5.89 -7.39
N TYR A 154 -8.14 -5.66 -7.78
CA TYR A 154 -7.79 -5.48 -9.19
C TYR A 154 -8.02 -6.77 -9.98
N SER A 155 -8.47 -6.62 -11.23
CA SER A 155 -8.41 -7.73 -12.17
C SER A 155 -6.95 -8.12 -12.44
N VAL A 156 -6.75 -9.34 -12.93
CA VAL A 156 -5.39 -9.78 -13.31
C VAL A 156 -4.80 -8.89 -14.40
N ASP A 157 -5.63 -8.40 -15.32
CA ASP A 157 -5.21 -7.54 -16.43
C ASP A 157 -4.84 -6.14 -15.94
N ASP A 158 -5.61 -5.55 -15.01
CA ASP A 158 -5.27 -4.27 -14.40
C ASP A 158 -4.00 -4.36 -13.55
N ALA A 159 -3.85 -5.45 -12.76
CA ALA A 159 -2.64 -5.69 -11.99
C ALA A 159 -1.41 -5.88 -12.90
N ALA A 160 -1.59 -6.50 -14.07
CA ALA A 160 -0.54 -6.65 -15.07
C ALA A 160 -0.11 -5.29 -15.64
N GLN A 161 -1.04 -4.38 -15.86
CA GLN A 161 -0.75 -3.01 -16.27
C GLN A 161 -0.01 -2.23 -15.17
N VAL A 162 -0.44 -2.38 -13.89
CA VAL A 162 0.21 -1.71 -12.76
C VAL A 162 1.66 -2.18 -12.59
N LEU A 163 1.90 -3.49 -12.70
CA LEU A 163 3.22 -4.09 -12.48
C LEU A 163 4.08 -4.19 -13.75
N GLU A 164 3.56 -3.75 -14.90
CA GLU A 164 4.22 -3.79 -16.22
C GLU A 164 4.73 -5.20 -16.59
N VAL A 165 3.90 -6.22 -16.35
CA VAL A 165 4.22 -7.61 -16.66
C VAL A 165 3.04 -8.30 -17.35
N PRO A 166 3.28 -9.40 -18.11
CA PRO A 166 2.19 -10.15 -18.72
C PRO A 166 1.18 -10.70 -17.70
N PRO A 167 -0.12 -10.81 -18.02
CA PRO A 167 -1.15 -11.35 -17.12
C PRO A 167 -0.85 -12.76 -16.60
N GLY A 168 -0.21 -13.62 -17.40
CA GLY A 168 0.26 -14.93 -16.97
C GLY A 168 1.28 -14.87 -15.83
N THR A 169 2.12 -13.82 -15.81
CA THR A 169 3.08 -13.57 -14.74
C THR A 169 2.36 -13.20 -13.43
N ILE A 170 1.30 -12.40 -13.49
CA ILE A 170 0.48 -12.09 -12.31
C ILE A 170 -0.14 -13.35 -11.73
N LYS A 171 -0.78 -14.19 -12.58
CA LYS A 171 -1.37 -15.47 -12.14
C LYS A 171 -0.34 -16.34 -11.41
N SER A 172 0.85 -16.50 -11.98
CA SER A 172 1.91 -17.33 -11.38
C SER A 172 2.49 -16.71 -10.10
N ARG A 173 2.61 -15.37 -10.02
CA ARG A 173 3.05 -14.65 -8.81
C ARG A 173 2.02 -14.80 -7.69
N CYS A 174 0.74 -14.62 -7.97
CA CYS A 174 -0.34 -14.82 -7.00
C CYS A 174 -0.39 -16.28 -6.50
N ALA A 175 -0.32 -17.25 -7.39
CA ALA A 175 -0.32 -18.68 -7.00
C ALA A 175 0.84 -19.01 -6.05
N ARG A 176 2.07 -18.62 -6.40
CA ARG A 176 3.26 -18.83 -5.57
C ARG A 176 3.20 -18.03 -4.27
N GLY A 177 2.72 -16.81 -4.31
CA GLY A 177 2.55 -15.97 -3.12
C GLY A 177 1.54 -16.56 -2.15
N ARG A 178 0.37 -17.02 -2.61
CA ARG A 178 -0.65 -17.70 -1.76
C ARG A 178 -0.10 -18.98 -1.14
N ALA A 179 0.61 -19.80 -1.92
CA ALA A 179 1.23 -21.02 -1.41
C ALA A 179 2.24 -20.76 -0.29
N ARG A 180 3.02 -19.68 -0.37
CA ARG A 180 3.95 -19.25 0.68
C ARG A 180 3.26 -18.59 1.87
N LEU A 181 2.18 -17.86 1.63
CA LEU A 181 1.45 -17.13 2.67
C LEU A 181 0.60 -18.07 3.54
N ALA A 182 0.02 -19.12 2.96
CA ALA A 182 -0.89 -20.03 3.64
C ALA A 182 -0.31 -20.61 4.95
N PRO A 183 0.91 -21.19 5.01
CA PRO A 183 1.47 -21.70 6.25
C PRO A 183 1.74 -20.61 7.29
N LEU A 184 2.05 -19.37 6.86
CA LEU A 184 2.34 -18.26 7.75
C LEU A 184 1.08 -17.75 8.47
N LEU A 185 -0.10 -17.94 7.87
CA LEU A 185 -1.39 -17.51 8.42
C LEU A 185 -2.15 -18.62 9.17
N THR A 186 -1.67 -19.88 9.10
CA THR A 186 -2.37 -21.03 9.71
C THR A 186 -2.42 -20.89 11.24
N HIS A 187 -1.40 -20.32 11.87
CA HIS A 187 -1.35 -20.12 13.32
C HIS A 187 -2.46 -19.18 13.84
N HIS A 188 -2.97 -18.29 12.99
CA HIS A 188 -4.03 -17.32 13.37
C HIS A 188 -5.42 -17.94 13.31
N ARG A 189 -5.64 -18.93 12.43
CA ARG A 189 -6.91 -19.64 12.32
C ARG A 189 -7.18 -20.50 13.55
N ASN A 190 -6.14 -21.10 14.11
CA ASN A 190 -6.26 -21.96 15.30
C ASN A 190 -6.47 -21.16 16.61
N ARG A 191 -6.05 -19.89 16.69
CA ARG A 191 -6.31 -19.02 17.85
C ARG A 191 -7.76 -18.54 17.95
N ARG A 192 -8.53 -18.61 16.88
CA ARG A 192 -9.95 -18.17 16.82
C ARG A 192 -10.95 -19.31 16.94
N ASP A 193 -10.54 -20.57 17.07
CA ASP A 193 -11.45 -21.67 17.32
C ASP A 193 -11.72 -21.73 18.84
N PRO A 194 -12.93 -21.32 19.32
CA PRO A 194 -13.27 -21.38 20.75
C PRO A 194 -13.33 -22.81 21.31
N ARG A 195 -13.17 -23.82 20.46
CA ARG A 195 -13.14 -25.24 20.85
C ARG A 195 -11.77 -25.69 21.32
N ASN A 196 -10.73 -24.87 21.23
CA ASN A 196 -9.37 -25.20 21.71
C ASN A 196 -9.06 -24.57 23.08
N VAL A 197 -10.07 -24.38 23.94
CA VAL A 197 -9.89 -24.14 25.37
C VAL A 197 -9.60 -25.50 25.97
N GLY A 198 -8.29 -25.78 26.16
CA GLY A 198 -7.77 -27.03 26.70
C GLY A 198 -8.53 -27.50 27.92
N GLY A 199 -8.96 -28.75 27.87
CA GLY A 199 -9.45 -29.46 29.01
C GLY A 199 -8.39 -29.48 30.13
N VAL A 200 -8.66 -28.74 31.19
CA VAL A 200 -8.00 -28.95 32.48
C VAL A 200 -8.64 -30.21 33.03
N GLU A 201 -7.97 -31.33 32.86
CA GLU A 201 -8.27 -32.55 33.59
C GLU A 201 -8.16 -32.26 35.08
N GLY A 202 -9.30 -32.21 35.74
CA GLY A 202 -9.40 -32.21 37.18
C GLY A 202 -8.95 -33.59 37.68
N GLY A 203 -7.69 -33.68 38.14
CA GLY A 203 -7.22 -34.81 38.92
C GLY A 203 -7.98 -34.90 40.24
N GLY A 204 -8.90 -35.84 40.34
CA GLY A 204 -9.44 -36.28 41.60
C GLY A 204 -8.36 -37.00 42.40
N MET A 205 -8.26 -36.68 43.66
CA MET A 205 -7.57 -37.54 44.64
C MET A 205 -8.62 -38.13 45.59
N PRO A 206 -8.30 -39.31 46.12
CA PRO A 206 -9.16 -40.18 46.90
C PRO A 206 -9.53 -39.63 48.26
#